data_42ddf0c3097cea54998a3db482e817c9
#
_entry.id   42ddf0c3097cea54998a3db482e817c9
#
_cell.length_a   1.000
_cell.length_b   1.000
_cell.length_c   1.000
_cell.angle_alpha   90.00
_cell.angle_beta   90.00
_cell.angle_gamma   90.00
#
_symmetry.space_group_name_H-M   'P 1'
#
loop_
_entity.id
_entity.type
_entity.pdbx_description
1 polymer ?
#
loop_
_entity_poly.entity_id
_entity_poly.type
_entity_poly.pdbx_seq_one_letter_code
_entity_poly.pdbx_strand_id
1 'polypeptide(L)'
;MDEKTKILIVDDDEIVRRSHLRSLAGANCDVKAVWNGTEALRAMAEDRFDVVLLDLRMPGLDGMEVLRTIKEKWPDSEVVIITGYPAIESAKEAVRLGAYDYLAKPVGPDDVISATNAAVMRKKWALHKDYTNRIEGSGSNAGSCQTTSNHAY
;
A
#
# COMPACT_ATOMS: atom_id res chain seq x y z
N MET A 1 12.04 8.31 -18.38
CA MET A 1 12.36 6.96 -17.95
C MET A 1 11.50 6.60 -16.75
N ASP A 2 10.67 5.59 -16.89
CA ASP A 2 9.76 5.24 -15.84
C ASP A 2 10.47 4.44 -14.76
N GLU A 3 10.27 4.82 -13.52
CA GLU A 3 10.78 4.04 -12.41
C GLU A 3 9.96 2.77 -12.27
N LYS A 4 10.63 1.68 -11.92
CA LYS A 4 9.91 0.44 -11.63
C LYS A 4 9.14 0.58 -10.34
N THR A 5 7.97 -0.01 -10.30
CA THR A 5 7.18 -0.10 -9.08
C THR A 5 7.87 -1.08 -8.13
N LYS A 6 8.12 -0.66 -6.91
CA LYS A 6 8.78 -1.51 -5.92
C LYS A 6 7.74 -2.18 -5.03
N ILE A 7 7.78 -3.49 -4.99
CA ILE A 7 6.79 -4.31 -4.28
C ILE A 7 7.49 -5.22 -3.29
N LEU A 8 6.97 -5.26 -2.07
CA LEU A 8 7.43 -6.17 -1.04
C LEU A 8 6.36 -7.24 -0.82
N ILE A 9 6.76 -8.50 -0.92
CA ILE A 9 5.89 -9.64 -0.61
C ILE A 9 6.28 -10.17 0.76
N VAL A 10 5.31 -10.29 1.65
CA VAL A 10 5.52 -10.79 3.01
C VAL A 10 4.60 -11.98 3.25
N ASP A 11 5.16 -13.18 3.23
CA ASP A 11 4.40 -14.41 3.42
C ASP A 11 5.37 -15.51 3.87
N ASP A 12 5.00 -16.31 4.87
CA ASP A 12 5.86 -17.37 5.36
C ASP A 12 5.86 -18.61 4.47
N ASP A 13 4.89 -18.72 3.55
CA ASP A 13 4.79 -19.87 2.65
C ASP A 13 5.62 -19.60 1.39
N GLU A 14 6.63 -20.42 1.18
CA GLU A 14 7.52 -20.29 0.03
C GLU A 14 6.79 -20.42 -1.31
N ILE A 15 5.81 -21.31 -1.36
CA ILE A 15 5.03 -21.53 -2.59
C ILE A 15 4.25 -20.27 -2.95
N VAL A 16 3.64 -19.65 -1.95
CA VAL A 16 2.89 -18.41 -2.15
C VAL A 16 3.84 -17.28 -2.57
N ARG A 17 5.00 -17.13 -1.92
CA ARG A 17 5.98 -16.12 -2.31
C ARG A 17 6.40 -16.28 -3.76
N ARG A 18 6.71 -17.51 -4.18
CA ARG A 18 7.11 -17.81 -5.56
C ARG A 18 5.99 -17.50 -6.55
N SER A 19 4.76 -17.84 -6.17
CA SER A 19 3.59 -17.58 -7.02
C SER A 19 3.41 -16.08 -7.26
N HIS A 20 3.51 -15.28 -6.20
CA HIS A 20 3.37 -13.83 -6.33
C HIS A 20 4.53 -13.22 -7.11
N LEU A 21 5.75 -13.71 -6.89
CA LEU A 21 6.91 -13.26 -7.67
C LEU A 21 6.70 -13.52 -9.15
N ARG A 22 6.19 -14.70 -9.49
CA ARG A 22 5.93 -15.07 -10.87
C ARG A 22 4.84 -14.19 -11.48
N SER A 23 3.78 -13.93 -10.73
CA SER A 23 2.67 -13.10 -11.20
C SER A 23 3.12 -11.69 -11.54
N LEU A 24 4.07 -11.15 -10.80
CA LEU A 24 4.51 -9.75 -10.94
C LEU A 24 5.75 -9.60 -11.81
N ALA A 25 6.38 -10.69 -12.24
CA ALA A 25 7.67 -10.65 -12.91
C ALA A 25 7.65 -9.91 -14.25
N GLY A 26 6.55 -9.92 -14.97
CA GLY A 26 6.47 -9.26 -16.28
C GLY A 26 5.89 -7.85 -16.26
N ALA A 27 5.64 -7.29 -15.08
CA ALA A 27 4.82 -6.09 -14.93
C ALA A 27 5.61 -4.81 -14.64
N ASN A 28 6.86 -4.74 -15.06
CA ASN A 28 7.74 -3.59 -14.79
C ASN A 28 7.85 -3.29 -13.29
N CYS A 29 8.04 -4.34 -12.52
CA CYS A 29 8.13 -4.26 -11.07
C CYS A 29 9.49 -4.73 -10.58
N ASP A 30 9.94 -4.13 -9.50
CA ASP A 30 11.09 -4.60 -8.73
C ASP A 30 10.52 -5.22 -7.46
N VAL A 31 10.60 -6.54 -7.34
CA VAL A 31 9.89 -7.28 -6.30
C VAL A 31 10.87 -7.94 -5.35
N LYS A 32 10.67 -7.73 -4.05
CA LYS A 32 11.43 -8.40 -3.01
C LYS A 32 10.45 -9.23 -2.18
N ALA A 33 10.85 -10.42 -1.77
CA ALA A 33 10.03 -11.29 -0.95
C ALA A 33 10.72 -11.61 0.36
N VAL A 34 10.00 -11.52 1.44
CA VAL A 34 10.49 -11.85 2.78
C VAL A 34 9.48 -12.78 3.46
N TRP A 35 9.91 -13.44 4.54
CA TRP A 35 9.17 -14.57 5.09
C TRP A 35 8.54 -14.33 6.47
N ASN A 36 8.73 -13.17 7.05
CA ASN A 36 8.05 -12.82 8.30
C ASN A 36 8.01 -11.30 8.51
N GLY A 37 7.31 -10.89 9.56
CA GLY A 37 7.11 -9.48 9.85
C GLY A 37 8.39 -8.73 10.21
N THR A 38 9.30 -9.37 10.93
CA THR A 38 10.57 -8.74 11.31
C THR A 38 11.40 -8.43 10.07
N GLU A 39 11.48 -9.38 9.13
CA GLU A 39 12.19 -9.16 7.88
C GLU A 39 11.48 -8.11 7.01
N ALA A 40 10.15 -8.05 7.08
CA ALA A 40 9.40 -7.02 6.36
C ALA A 40 9.77 -5.63 6.87
N LEU A 41 9.76 -5.42 8.17
CA LEU A 41 10.11 -4.12 8.73
C LEU A 41 11.56 -3.74 8.48
N ARG A 42 12.45 -4.74 8.48
CA ARG A 42 13.85 -4.51 8.12
C ARG A 42 13.98 -4.04 6.67
N ALA A 43 13.28 -4.72 5.77
CA ALA A 43 13.30 -4.34 4.34
C ALA A 43 12.75 -2.92 4.14
N MET A 44 11.66 -2.59 4.84
CA MET A 44 11.05 -1.26 4.75
C MET A 44 11.99 -0.17 5.25
N ALA A 45 12.83 -0.47 6.24
CA ALA A 45 13.79 0.49 6.76
C ALA A 45 14.97 0.71 5.80
N GLU A 46 15.26 -0.27 4.97
CA GLU A 46 16.42 -0.21 4.06
C GLU A 46 16.08 0.34 2.68
N ASP A 47 14.82 0.25 2.26
CA ASP A 47 14.42 0.65 0.91
C ASP A 47 12.98 1.15 0.92
N ARG A 48 12.59 1.83 -0.15
CA ARG A 48 11.21 2.29 -0.32
C ARG A 48 10.43 1.26 -1.10
N PHE A 49 9.19 1.02 -0.67
CA PHE A 49 8.28 0.14 -1.39
C PHE A 49 6.97 0.88 -1.66
N ASP A 50 6.47 0.74 -2.86
CA ASP A 50 5.22 1.36 -3.27
C ASP A 50 4.02 0.57 -2.75
N VAL A 51 4.14 -0.75 -2.79
CA VAL A 51 3.07 -1.66 -2.37
C VAL A 51 3.66 -2.80 -1.56
N VAL A 52 2.99 -3.18 -0.50
CA VAL A 52 3.33 -4.34 0.33
C VAL A 52 2.18 -5.34 0.26
N LEU A 53 2.47 -6.56 -0.18
CA LEU A 53 1.50 -7.66 -0.15
C LEU A 53 1.77 -8.44 1.13
N LEU A 54 0.86 -8.39 2.07
CA LEU A 54 1.11 -8.84 3.44
C LEU A 54 0.13 -9.94 3.87
N ASP A 55 0.68 -11.09 4.30
CA ASP A 55 -0.10 -12.13 4.93
C ASP A 55 -0.27 -11.79 6.42
N LEU A 56 -1.47 -12.00 6.95
CA LEU A 56 -1.75 -11.72 8.35
C LEU A 56 -1.27 -12.82 9.30
N ARG A 57 -1.27 -14.06 8.84
CA ARG A 57 -0.89 -15.18 9.71
C ARG A 57 0.50 -15.70 9.38
N MET A 58 1.46 -15.26 10.17
CA MET A 58 2.84 -15.67 10.08
C MET A 58 3.37 -15.92 11.49
N PRO A 59 4.33 -16.84 11.64
CA PRO A 59 4.99 -17.03 12.94
C PRO A 59 5.71 -15.75 13.37
N GLY A 60 5.71 -15.48 14.65
CA GLY A 60 6.42 -14.34 15.20
C GLY A 60 5.56 -13.10 15.24
N LEU A 61 6.04 -12.02 14.67
CA LEU A 61 5.34 -10.74 14.73
C LEU A 61 4.01 -10.81 13.95
N ASP A 62 2.93 -10.41 14.61
CA ASP A 62 1.58 -10.44 14.05
C ASP A 62 1.47 -9.55 12.81
N GLY A 63 0.86 -10.07 11.76
CA GLY A 63 0.67 -9.32 10.51
C GLY A 63 -0.09 -8.01 10.71
N MET A 64 -1.03 -7.98 11.63
CA MET A 64 -1.77 -6.74 11.91
C MET A 64 -0.86 -5.69 12.53
N GLU A 65 0.08 -6.09 13.37
CA GLU A 65 1.09 -5.18 13.92
C GLU A 65 2.04 -4.69 12.84
N VAL A 66 2.39 -5.56 11.88
CA VAL A 66 3.21 -5.16 10.74
C VAL A 66 2.49 -4.08 9.94
N LEU A 67 1.21 -4.29 9.65
CA LEU A 67 0.38 -3.31 8.95
C LEU A 67 0.36 -1.97 9.68
N ARG A 68 0.10 -2.00 10.98
CA ARG A 68 0.07 -0.79 11.80
C ARG A 68 1.40 -0.04 11.71
N THR A 69 2.51 -0.75 11.89
CA THR A 69 3.84 -0.16 11.86
C THR A 69 4.15 0.45 10.51
N ILE A 70 3.83 -0.25 9.42
CA ILE A 70 4.07 0.26 8.07
C ILE A 70 3.30 1.56 7.84
N LYS A 71 2.03 1.59 8.21
CA LYS A 71 1.21 2.78 7.98
C LYS A 71 1.61 3.94 8.88
N GLU A 72 2.17 3.67 10.05
CA GLU A 72 2.67 4.74 10.91
C GLU A 72 4.00 5.31 10.42
N LYS A 73 4.92 4.45 10.02
CA LYS A 73 6.28 4.87 9.63
C LYS A 73 6.42 5.22 8.15
N TRP A 74 5.70 4.54 7.30
CA TRP A 74 5.79 4.72 5.84
C TRP A 74 4.39 4.84 5.24
N PRO A 75 3.66 5.92 5.59
CA PRO A 75 2.25 6.05 5.19
C PRO A 75 2.02 6.09 3.69
N ASP A 76 3.04 6.41 2.91
CA ASP A 76 2.92 6.43 1.45
C ASP A 76 2.98 5.03 0.82
N SER A 77 3.40 4.02 1.57
CA SER A 77 3.37 2.63 1.08
C SER A 77 1.97 2.08 1.23
N GLU A 78 1.39 1.59 0.15
CA GLU A 78 0.07 0.97 0.20
C GLU A 78 0.21 -0.49 0.60
N VAL A 79 -0.70 -0.98 1.44
CA VAL A 79 -0.66 -2.36 1.92
C VAL A 79 -1.91 -3.10 1.43
N VAL A 80 -1.70 -4.24 0.78
CA VAL A 80 -2.75 -5.16 0.38
C VAL A 80 -2.60 -6.42 1.24
N ILE A 81 -3.63 -6.75 1.99
CA ILE A 81 -3.63 -7.97 2.81
C ILE A 81 -4.06 -9.14 1.93
N ILE A 82 -3.30 -10.24 2.00
CA ILE A 82 -3.64 -11.48 1.29
C ILE A 82 -3.54 -12.62 2.31
N THR A 83 -4.69 -13.13 2.76
CA THR A 83 -4.71 -14.09 3.88
C THR A 83 -5.48 -15.36 3.54
N GLY A 84 -4.99 -16.51 4.05
CA GLY A 84 -5.69 -17.79 3.96
C GLY A 84 -6.78 -17.96 5.03
N TYR A 85 -6.88 -17.01 5.96
CA TYR A 85 -7.84 -17.08 7.07
C TYR A 85 -8.66 -15.81 7.14
N PRO A 86 -9.49 -15.54 6.11
CA PRO A 86 -10.27 -14.31 6.08
C PRO A 86 -11.34 -14.31 7.17
N ALA A 87 -11.52 -13.15 7.78
CA ALA A 87 -12.55 -12.95 8.79
C ALA A 87 -13.03 -11.51 8.71
N ILE A 88 -14.30 -11.30 9.00
CA ILE A 88 -14.90 -9.96 8.96
C ILE A 88 -14.16 -9.02 9.92
N GLU A 89 -13.87 -9.50 11.13
CA GLU A 89 -13.22 -8.67 12.14
C GLU A 89 -11.81 -8.24 11.71
N SER A 90 -11.03 -9.17 11.13
CA SER A 90 -9.69 -8.81 10.67
C SER A 90 -9.74 -7.89 9.45
N ALA A 91 -10.74 -8.06 8.58
CA ALA A 91 -10.92 -7.17 7.43
C ALA A 91 -11.25 -5.74 7.90
N LYS A 92 -12.15 -5.60 8.87
CA LYS A 92 -12.50 -4.30 9.43
C LYS A 92 -11.29 -3.64 10.08
N GLU A 93 -10.53 -4.40 10.85
CA GLU A 93 -9.34 -3.88 11.52
C GLU A 93 -8.28 -3.44 10.49
N ALA A 94 -8.08 -4.23 9.44
CA ALA A 94 -7.12 -3.89 8.39
C ALA A 94 -7.50 -2.58 7.71
N VAL A 95 -8.76 -2.40 7.37
CA VAL A 95 -9.26 -1.15 6.77
C VAL A 95 -9.05 0.02 7.72
N ARG A 96 -9.40 -0.18 9.00
CA ARG A 96 -9.23 0.86 10.02
C ARG A 96 -7.78 1.29 10.15
N LEU A 97 -6.84 0.36 10.02
CA LEU A 97 -5.41 0.64 10.10
C LEU A 97 -4.83 1.20 8.80
N GLY A 98 -5.62 1.27 7.74
CA GLY A 98 -5.20 1.90 6.51
C GLY A 98 -4.79 0.96 5.37
N ALA A 99 -5.12 -0.34 5.46
CA ALA A 99 -4.87 -1.24 4.35
C ALA A 99 -5.70 -0.80 3.14
N TYR A 100 -5.10 -0.90 1.96
CA TYR A 100 -5.79 -0.54 0.73
C TYR A 100 -6.83 -1.58 0.34
N ASP A 101 -6.49 -2.87 0.50
CA ASP A 101 -7.39 -3.95 0.12
C ASP A 101 -7.14 -5.18 1.00
N TYR A 102 -8.09 -6.11 0.96
CA TYR A 102 -8.05 -7.33 1.77
C TYR A 102 -8.57 -8.48 0.91
N LEU A 103 -7.69 -9.41 0.56
CA LEU A 103 -7.99 -10.52 -0.32
C LEU A 103 -7.86 -11.85 0.40
N ALA A 104 -8.74 -12.80 0.05
CA ALA A 104 -8.72 -14.16 0.60
C ALA A 104 -7.98 -15.08 -0.35
N LYS A 105 -7.06 -15.91 0.20
CA LYS A 105 -6.40 -16.96 -0.57
C LYS A 105 -7.40 -18.08 -0.88
N PRO A 106 -7.29 -18.76 -2.00
CA PRO A 106 -6.25 -18.62 -3.04
C PRO A 106 -6.52 -17.43 -3.95
N VAL A 107 -5.46 -16.73 -4.34
CA VAL A 107 -5.55 -15.54 -5.19
C VAL A 107 -4.87 -15.87 -6.52
N GLY A 108 -5.58 -15.69 -7.60
CA GLY A 108 -5.01 -15.92 -8.93
C GLY A 108 -4.06 -14.82 -9.35
N PRO A 109 -3.24 -15.06 -10.39
CA PRO A 109 -2.30 -14.06 -10.89
C PRO A 109 -2.97 -12.74 -11.28
N ASP A 110 -4.13 -12.82 -11.90
CA ASP A 110 -4.85 -11.62 -12.34
C ASP A 110 -5.32 -10.78 -11.15
N ASP A 111 -5.72 -11.44 -10.06
CA ASP A 111 -6.16 -10.74 -8.86
C ASP A 111 -5.00 -10.04 -8.17
N VAL A 112 -3.83 -10.70 -8.11
CA VAL A 112 -2.62 -10.10 -7.53
C VAL A 112 -2.19 -8.88 -8.33
N ILE A 113 -2.15 -9.02 -9.66
CA ILE A 113 -1.76 -7.94 -10.56
C ILE A 113 -2.74 -6.78 -10.46
N SER A 114 -4.03 -7.08 -10.47
CA SER A 114 -5.09 -6.08 -10.41
C SER A 114 -5.05 -5.28 -9.11
N ALA A 115 -4.93 -5.96 -7.98
CA ALA A 115 -4.88 -5.31 -6.67
C ALA A 115 -3.61 -4.45 -6.53
N THR A 116 -2.49 -4.96 -7.02
CA THR A 116 -1.22 -4.23 -6.99
C THR A 116 -1.31 -2.97 -7.83
N ASN A 117 -1.81 -3.08 -9.05
CA ASN A 117 -1.97 -1.92 -9.93
C ASN A 117 -2.90 -0.87 -9.34
N ALA A 118 -4.01 -1.31 -8.74
CA ALA A 118 -4.95 -0.40 -8.10
C ALA A 118 -4.29 0.35 -6.94
N ALA A 119 -3.49 -0.36 -6.13
CA ALA A 119 -2.78 0.25 -5.00
C ALA A 119 -1.74 1.27 -5.49
N VAL A 120 -1.02 0.95 -6.57
CA VAL A 120 -0.05 1.88 -7.16
C VAL A 120 -0.75 3.14 -7.65
N MET A 121 -1.88 2.99 -8.32
CA MET A 121 -2.66 4.12 -8.81
C MET A 121 -3.17 4.98 -7.66
N ARG A 122 -3.62 4.35 -6.59
CA ARG A 122 -4.06 5.05 -5.38
C ARG A 122 -2.95 5.90 -4.79
N LYS A 123 -1.74 5.33 -4.69
CA LYS A 123 -0.58 6.02 -4.16
C LYS A 123 -0.24 7.25 -5.02
N LYS A 124 -0.17 7.07 -6.34
CA LYS A 124 0.14 8.17 -7.26
C LYS A 124 -0.89 9.28 -7.16
N TRP A 125 -2.15 8.93 -7.08
CA TRP A 125 -3.22 9.91 -6.99
C TRP A 125 -3.14 10.70 -5.68
N ALA A 126 -2.88 10.03 -4.57
CA ALA A 126 -2.75 10.69 -3.26
C ALA A 126 -1.58 11.67 -3.24
N LEU A 127 -0.43 11.29 -3.79
CA LEU A 127 0.74 12.16 -3.86
C LEU A 127 0.47 13.37 -4.76
N HIS A 128 -0.23 13.19 -5.87
CA HIS A 128 -0.59 14.28 -6.76
C HIS A 128 -1.53 15.26 -6.08
N LYS A 129 -2.50 14.76 -5.34
CA LYS A 129 -3.45 15.58 -4.59
C LYS A 129 -2.76 16.41 -3.53
N ASP A 130 -1.82 15.82 -2.80
CA ASP A 130 -1.05 16.53 -1.78
C ASP A 130 -0.22 17.65 -2.40
N TYR A 131 0.40 17.39 -3.54
CA TYR A 131 1.16 18.37 -4.26
C TYR A 131 0.27 19.56 -4.68
N THR A 132 -0.88 19.28 -5.22
CA THR A 132 -1.84 20.30 -5.65
C THR A 132 -2.31 21.14 -4.44
N ASN A 133 -2.65 20.48 -3.34
CA ASN A 133 -3.08 21.18 -2.14
C ASN A 133 -1.97 22.09 -1.59
N ARG A 134 -0.73 21.64 -1.66
CA ARG A 134 0.40 22.43 -1.20
C ARG A 134 0.58 23.70 -2.04
N ILE A 135 0.45 23.59 -3.36
CA ILE A 135 0.56 24.72 -4.25
C ILE A 135 -0.58 25.72 -4.00
N GLU A 136 -1.80 25.23 -3.89
CA GLU A 136 -2.96 26.07 -3.63
C GLU A 136 -2.85 26.75 -2.26
N GLY A 137 -2.38 26.03 -1.25
CA GLY A 137 -2.20 26.58 0.08
C GLY A 137 -1.17 27.70 0.12
N SER A 138 -0.11 27.59 -0.63
CA SER A 138 0.90 28.62 -0.67
C SER A 138 0.44 29.84 -1.46
N GLY A 139 -0.46 29.65 -2.38
CA GLY A 139 -0.99 30.74 -3.18
C GLY A 139 -2.10 31.52 -2.49
N SER A 140 -2.78 30.89 -1.56
CA SER A 140 -3.94 31.53 -0.96
C SER A 140 -3.59 32.72 -0.09
N ASN A 141 -2.35 32.81 0.32
CA ASN A 141 -1.97 33.90 1.16
C ASN A 141 -1.96 35.24 0.42
N ALA A 142 -1.90 35.21 -0.87
CA ALA A 142 -1.86 36.42 -1.61
C ALA A 142 -3.23 36.95 -2.01
N GLY A 143 -4.20 36.12 -1.98
CA GLY A 143 -5.40 36.52 -2.61
C GLY A 143 -6.49 36.87 -1.75
N SER A 144 -6.31 36.89 -0.66
CA SER A 144 -7.34 36.92 0.13
C SER A 144 -8.33 37.85 -0.17
N CYS A 145 -8.58 38.36 -0.65
CA CYS A 145 -9.45 39.04 -0.70
C CYS A 145 -10.56 38.94 -1.29
N GLN A 146 -11.01 39.02 -1.41
CA GLN A 146 -12.00 39.12 -1.82
C GLN A 146 -12.99 38.85 -2.08
N THR A 147 -13.50 38.75 -2.08
CA THR A 147 -14.32 38.48 -2.39
C THR A 147 -15.41 38.54 -2.32
N THR A 148 -15.95 38.70 -2.21
CA THR A 148 -16.81 38.75 -2.12
C THR A 148 -17.84 38.68 -2.41
N SER A 149 -18.38 38.72 -2.53
CA SER A 149 -19.21 38.76 -2.70
C SER A 149 -20.17 38.70 -3.03
N ASN A 150 -20.65 38.68 -3.17
CA ASN A 150 -21.47 38.72 -3.42
C ASN A 150 -22.36 38.25 -3.93
N HIS A 151 -22.83 38.16 -3.91
CA HIS A 151 -23.67 37.82 -4.37
C HIS A 151 -24.74 37.68 -4.27
N ALA A 152 -25.05 37.64 -4.37
CA ALA A 152 -25.87 37.57 -4.24
C ALA A 152 -26.90 37.56 -4.78
N TYR A 153 -27.31 37.34 -5.07
CA TYR A 153 -28.38 37.32 -5.43
C TYR A 153 -28.61 36.92 -6.01
#